data_886e9824d9fa2acdbb7c5ed9d19a3298
#
_entry.id   886e9824d9fa2acdbb7c5ed9d19a3298
#
_cell.length_a   1.000
_cell.length_b   1.000
_cell.length_c   1.000
_cell.angle_alpha   90.00
_cell.angle_beta   90.00
_cell.angle_gamma   90.00
#
_symmetry.space_group_name_H-M   'P 1'
#
loop_
_entity.id
_entity.type
_entity.pdbx_description
1 polymer ?
#
loop_
_entity_poly.entity_id
_entity_poly.type
_entity_poly.pdbx_seq_one_letter_code
_entity_poly.pdbx_strand_id
1 'polypeptide(L)'
;ATGRLGTAEWLAMAERTISAEGFNCYYSPEISMQHHQLAGTVAERVQHFNALIHNPNIKAIWNIRGGYGSAEIVDLVDWDALIAQPKWLIGFSDFTTFLCHGVQKGIATLHAPMPISFSTTHPDALTATFDVLRGKEDALHCVLPKNISGQIIAGNLSVISSILGTPSLPSLNDCVLIIEDLDEYHYHLDRMLLALRRRGGFNGLRAVVLGEFSDIHDHDIPWGDAIDQTLTKHFEAEGVPVFTHPIIGHGKENWPIILQAT
;
A
#
# COMPACT_ATOMS: atom_id res chain seq x y z
N ALA A 1 7.94 -1.62 -10.79
CA ALA A 1 7.99 -0.23 -10.34
C ALA A 1 7.02 0.62 -11.14
N THR A 2 6.41 1.57 -10.50
CA THR A 2 5.46 2.49 -11.15
C THR A 2 6.15 3.80 -11.49
N GLY A 3 6.85 4.44 -10.56
CA GLY A 3 7.72 5.56 -10.85
C GLY A 3 9.13 5.13 -11.28
N ARG A 4 9.79 5.94 -12.11
CA ARG A 4 11.14 5.65 -12.59
C ARG A 4 12.14 5.59 -11.44
N LEU A 5 13.14 4.71 -11.54
CA LEU A 5 14.25 4.67 -10.61
C LEU A 5 15.05 5.99 -10.67
N GLY A 6 15.29 6.61 -9.52
CA GLY A 6 16.05 7.87 -9.47
C GLY A 6 17.53 7.65 -9.62
N THR A 7 18.13 6.86 -8.75
CA THR A 7 19.59 6.58 -8.73
C THR A 7 19.87 5.10 -8.54
N ALA A 8 21.04 4.65 -9.02
CA ALA A 8 21.52 3.28 -8.81
C ALA A 8 21.84 2.97 -7.33
N GLU A 9 22.03 4.00 -6.50
CA GLU A 9 22.32 3.86 -5.07
C GLU A 9 21.19 3.17 -4.32
N TRP A 10 19.92 3.43 -4.72
CA TRP A 10 18.77 2.77 -4.10
C TRP A 10 18.79 1.26 -4.35
N LEU A 11 19.17 0.80 -5.53
CA LEU A 11 19.32 -0.62 -5.84
C LEU A 11 20.41 -1.26 -4.99
N ALA A 12 21.58 -0.62 -4.93
CA ALA A 12 22.70 -1.12 -4.14
C ALA A 12 22.37 -1.16 -2.63
N MET A 13 21.61 -0.19 -2.13
CA MET A 13 21.14 -0.20 -0.74
C MET A 13 20.12 -1.33 -0.52
N ALA A 14 19.15 -1.49 -1.41
CA ALA A 14 18.16 -2.56 -1.33
C ALA A 14 18.84 -3.94 -1.31
N GLU A 15 19.76 -4.17 -2.22
CA GLU A 15 20.50 -5.43 -2.31
C GLU A 15 21.28 -5.72 -1.02
N ARG A 16 22.02 -4.74 -0.49
CA ARG A 16 22.75 -4.90 0.77
C ARG A 16 21.83 -5.22 1.94
N THR A 17 20.73 -4.47 2.07
CA THR A 17 19.78 -4.64 3.18
C THR A 17 19.08 -6.00 3.11
N ILE A 18 18.57 -6.37 1.94
CA ILE A 18 17.87 -7.65 1.72
C ILE A 18 18.83 -8.84 1.93
N SER A 19 20.08 -8.72 1.42
CA SER A 19 21.09 -9.77 1.58
C SER A 19 21.55 -9.93 3.03
N ALA A 20 21.68 -8.83 3.78
CA ALA A 20 22.02 -8.87 5.20
C ALA A 20 20.96 -9.63 6.04
N GLU A 21 19.71 -9.61 5.58
CA GLU A 21 18.61 -10.36 6.17
C GLU A 21 18.50 -11.82 5.67
N GLY A 22 19.46 -12.27 4.86
CA GLY A 22 19.54 -13.66 4.40
C GLY A 22 18.63 -13.99 3.20
N PHE A 23 18.12 -12.99 2.51
CA PHE A 23 17.34 -13.17 1.29
C PHE A 23 18.18 -12.87 0.05
N ASN A 24 17.88 -13.54 -1.07
CA ASN A 24 18.49 -13.26 -2.36
C ASN A 24 17.71 -12.17 -3.08
N CYS A 25 18.38 -11.09 -3.45
CA CYS A 25 17.80 -10.02 -4.24
C CYS A 25 18.04 -10.29 -5.73
N TYR A 26 16.98 -10.14 -6.54
CA TYR A 26 17.05 -10.21 -8.00
C TYR A 26 16.40 -8.96 -8.58
N TYR A 27 17.06 -8.37 -9.54
CA TYR A 27 16.49 -7.34 -10.41
C TYR A 27 17.08 -7.48 -11.83
N SER A 28 16.25 -7.15 -12.80
CA SER A 28 16.67 -7.16 -14.20
C SER A 28 17.04 -5.74 -14.67
N PRO A 29 17.76 -5.59 -15.80
CA PRO A 29 18.10 -4.27 -16.36
C PRO A 29 16.88 -3.37 -16.62
N GLU A 30 15.71 -3.96 -16.88
CA GLU A 30 14.45 -3.28 -17.14
C GLU A 30 13.99 -2.42 -15.95
N ILE A 31 14.51 -2.64 -14.75
CA ILE A 31 14.22 -1.78 -13.58
C ILE A 31 14.64 -0.33 -13.80
N SER A 32 15.58 -0.08 -14.73
CA SER A 32 16.09 1.24 -15.09
C SER A 32 15.34 1.91 -16.25
N MET A 33 14.30 1.27 -16.80
CA MET A 33 13.50 1.86 -17.89
C MET A 33 12.85 3.18 -17.45
N GLN A 34 12.73 4.08 -18.41
CA GLN A 34 12.18 5.43 -18.18
C GLN A 34 11.28 5.86 -19.33
N HIS A 35 10.09 6.34 -18.96
CA HIS A 35 9.20 7.05 -19.85
C HIS A 35 8.58 8.24 -19.09
N HIS A 36 9.13 9.42 -19.29
CA HIS A 36 8.81 10.61 -18.47
C HIS A 36 9.04 10.34 -16.96
N GLN A 37 7.98 10.37 -16.15
CA GLN A 37 8.04 10.07 -14.73
C GLN A 37 7.90 8.57 -14.41
N LEU A 38 7.53 7.76 -15.40
CA LEU A 38 7.22 6.35 -15.23
C LEU A 38 8.45 5.45 -15.47
N ALA A 39 8.41 4.25 -14.95
CA ALA A 39 9.42 3.22 -15.12
C ALA A 39 9.28 2.47 -16.46
N GLY A 40 9.09 3.20 -17.54
CA GLY A 40 8.81 2.69 -18.88
C GLY A 40 7.37 2.90 -19.33
N THR A 41 7.08 2.58 -20.57
CA THR A 41 5.73 2.56 -21.15
C THR A 41 4.85 1.51 -20.45
N VAL A 42 3.55 1.56 -20.64
CA VAL A 42 2.60 0.56 -20.13
C VAL A 42 3.04 -0.86 -20.56
N ALA A 43 3.34 -1.06 -21.84
CA ALA A 43 3.73 -2.37 -22.36
C ALA A 43 5.02 -2.91 -21.72
N GLU A 44 6.04 -2.07 -21.57
CA GLU A 44 7.30 -2.44 -20.93
C GLU A 44 7.11 -2.79 -19.45
N ARG A 45 6.34 -2.00 -18.70
CA ARG A 45 6.06 -2.27 -17.29
C ARG A 45 5.30 -3.58 -17.10
N VAL A 46 4.30 -3.87 -17.94
CA VAL A 46 3.54 -5.13 -17.94
C VAL A 46 4.46 -6.31 -18.26
N GLN A 47 5.26 -6.18 -19.32
CA GLN A 47 6.20 -7.24 -19.69
C GLN A 47 7.19 -7.54 -18.58
N HIS A 48 7.77 -6.50 -17.96
CA HIS A 48 8.70 -6.66 -16.84
C HIS A 48 8.03 -7.33 -15.63
N PHE A 49 6.82 -6.90 -15.28
CA PHE A 49 6.09 -7.47 -14.13
C PHE A 49 5.75 -8.94 -14.39
N ASN A 50 5.25 -9.28 -15.58
CA ASN A 50 4.92 -10.65 -15.96
C ASN A 50 6.16 -11.56 -16.00
N ALA A 51 7.33 -11.04 -16.41
CA ALA A 51 8.58 -11.78 -16.34
C ALA A 51 8.94 -12.19 -14.89
N LEU A 52 8.68 -11.32 -13.90
CA LEU A 52 8.85 -11.66 -12.49
C LEU A 52 7.79 -12.66 -12.00
N ILE A 53 6.54 -12.54 -12.44
CA ILE A 53 5.47 -13.49 -12.11
C ILE A 53 5.84 -14.90 -12.60
N HIS A 54 6.29 -15.02 -13.84
CA HIS A 54 6.57 -16.33 -14.47
C HIS A 54 7.91 -16.94 -14.01
N ASN A 55 8.77 -16.20 -13.34
CA ASN A 55 10.03 -16.76 -12.84
C ASN A 55 9.78 -17.62 -11.58
N PRO A 56 9.96 -18.94 -11.61
CA PRO A 56 9.65 -19.82 -10.49
C PRO A 56 10.59 -19.63 -9.28
N ASN A 57 11.74 -19.00 -9.49
CA ASN A 57 12.71 -18.73 -8.44
C ASN A 57 12.35 -17.49 -7.60
N ILE A 58 11.47 -16.61 -8.11
CA ILE A 58 10.99 -15.43 -7.40
C ILE A 58 9.87 -15.85 -6.42
N LYS A 59 10.01 -15.47 -5.16
CA LYS A 59 9.01 -15.70 -4.08
C LYS A 59 8.30 -14.43 -3.65
N ALA A 60 8.93 -13.28 -3.90
CA ALA A 60 8.38 -11.97 -3.59
C ALA A 60 8.70 -10.97 -4.71
N ILE A 61 7.74 -10.14 -5.06
CA ILE A 61 7.90 -8.99 -5.97
C ILE A 61 7.77 -7.75 -5.10
N TRP A 62 8.90 -7.08 -4.87
CA TRP A 62 8.98 -5.90 -4.02
C TRP A 62 9.08 -4.65 -4.86
N ASN A 63 8.09 -3.78 -4.78
CA ASN A 63 8.11 -2.51 -5.50
C ASN A 63 9.20 -1.61 -4.95
N ILE A 64 10.11 -1.12 -5.81
CA ILE A 64 11.26 -0.34 -5.33
C ILE A 64 10.90 1.06 -4.88
N ARG A 65 9.88 1.67 -5.52
CA ARG A 65 9.32 2.98 -5.20
C ARG A 65 7.88 3.09 -5.71
N GLY A 66 7.10 3.97 -5.06
CA GLY A 66 5.80 4.41 -5.53
C GLY A 66 5.89 5.42 -6.69
N GLY A 67 5.02 6.37 -6.69
CA GLY A 67 4.86 7.41 -7.70
C GLY A 67 3.48 7.36 -8.30
N TYR A 68 3.35 7.00 -9.58
CA TYR A 68 2.09 6.89 -10.30
C TYR A 68 2.15 5.77 -11.33
N GLY A 69 1.00 5.18 -11.64
CA GLY A 69 0.84 4.31 -12.80
C GLY A 69 0.54 2.84 -12.50
N SER A 70 0.36 2.44 -11.22
CA SER A 70 -0.10 1.09 -10.87
C SER A 70 -1.45 0.79 -11.52
N ALA A 71 -2.39 1.72 -11.47
CA ALA A 71 -3.74 1.56 -12.03
C ALA A 71 -3.74 1.37 -13.56
N GLU A 72 -2.71 1.87 -14.28
CA GLU A 72 -2.62 1.69 -15.73
C GLU A 72 -2.29 0.25 -16.14
N ILE A 73 -1.65 -0.51 -15.26
CA ILE A 73 -1.10 -1.82 -15.61
C ILE A 73 -1.73 -2.97 -14.81
N VAL A 74 -2.44 -2.70 -13.72
CA VAL A 74 -2.96 -3.74 -12.82
C VAL A 74 -3.85 -4.77 -13.52
N ASP A 75 -4.69 -4.34 -14.45
CA ASP A 75 -5.59 -5.23 -15.20
C ASP A 75 -4.89 -5.99 -16.34
N LEU A 76 -3.63 -5.64 -16.67
CA LEU A 76 -2.88 -6.17 -17.79
C LEU A 76 -1.83 -7.22 -17.38
N VAL A 77 -1.60 -7.40 -16.08
CA VAL A 77 -0.66 -8.41 -15.60
C VAL A 77 -1.31 -9.80 -15.55
N ASP A 78 -0.48 -10.83 -15.58
CA ASP A 78 -0.94 -12.23 -15.59
C ASP A 78 -1.28 -12.69 -14.15
N TRP A 79 -2.48 -12.32 -13.70
CA TRP A 79 -3.00 -12.75 -12.40
C TRP A 79 -3.21 -14.24 -12.29
N ASP A 80 -3.58 -14.93 -13.38
CA ASP A 80 -3.81 -16.36 -13.37
C ASP A 80 -2.52 -17.13 -13.06
N ALA A 81 -1.40 -16.72 -13.64
CA ALA A 81 -0.09 -17.27 -13.30
C ALA A 81 0.32 -16.95 -11.85
N LEU A 82 0.00 -15.75 -11.35
CA LEU A 82 0.29 -15.36 -9.97
C LEU A 82 -0.57 -16.15 -8.97
N ILE A 83 -1.84 -16.44 -9.29
CA ILE A 83 -2.73 -17.30 -8.50
C ILE A 83 -2.20 -18.74 -8.47
N ALA A 84 -1.76 -19.26 -9.64
CA ALA A 84 -1.23 -20.62 -9.74
C ALA A 84 0.09 -20.82 -8.98
N GLN A 85 0.91 -19.76 -8.89
CA GLN A 85 2.17 -19.73 -8.13
C GLN A 85 2.26 -18.47 -7.28
N PRO A 86 1.59 -18.43 -6.13
CA PRO A 86 1.52 -17.22 -5.31
C PRO A 86 2.90 -16.71 -4.89
N LYS A 87 3.06 -15.38 -5.00
CA LYS A 87 4.24 -14.65 -4.57
C LYS A 87 3.78 -13.47 -3.72
N TRP A 88 4.60 -13.08 -2.74
CA TRP A 88 4.36 -11.84 -2.04
C TRP A 88 4.41 -10.66 -3.03
N LEU A 89 3.40 -9.81 -3.00
CA LEU A 89 3.42 -8.48 -3.58
C LEU A 89 3.67 -7.49 -2.44
N ILE A 90 4.79 -6.76 -2.48
CA ILE A 90 5.25 -5.93 -1.37
C ILE A 90 5.42 -4.48 -1.81
N GLY A 91 4.87 -3.55 -1.04
CA GLY A 91 5.03 -2.12 -1.26
C GLY A 91 3.96 -1.30 -0.56
N PHE A 92 3.89 -0.02 -0.87
CA PHE A 92 2.89 0.93 -0.36
C PHE A 92 2.68 2.10 -1.34
N SER A 93 2.00 3.18 -0.95
CA SER A 93 1.75 4.35 -1.80
C SER A 93 0.97 3.93 -3.06
N ASP A 94 1.39 4.33 -4.27
CA ASP A 94 0.76 3.96 -5.54
C ASP A 94 0.58 2.44 -5.71
N PHE A 95 1.45 1.62 -5.08
CA PHE A 95 1.36 0.16 -5.12
C PHE A 95 0.13 -0.40 -4.36
N THR A 96 -0.56 0.43 -3.59
CA THR A 96 -1.85 0.09 -2.96
C THR A 96 -2.85 -0.52 -3.94
N THR A 97 -2.84 -0.06 -5.20
CA THR A 97 -3.67 -0.66 -6.28
C THR A 97 -3.40 -2.16 -6.44
N PHE A 98 -2.14 -2.57 -6.49
CA PHE A 98 -1.75 -3.99 -6.60
C PHE A 98 -2.05 -4.77 -5.32
N LEU A 99 -1.85 -4.15 -4.15
CA LEU A 99 -2.16 -4.80 -2.88
C LEU A 99 -3.66 -5.12 -2.78
N CYS A 100 -4.51 -4.15 -3.05
CA CYS A 100 -5.96 -4.32 -3.04
C CYS A 100 -6.43 -5.30 -4.11
N HIS A 101 -5.90 -5.20 -5.33
CA HIS A 101 -6.28 -6.12 -6.41
C HIS A 101 -5.83 -7.56 -6.12
N GLY A 102 -4.66 -7.76 -5.51
CA GLY A 102 -4.19 -9.07 -5.05
C GLY A 102 -5.16 -9.70 -4.04
N VAL A 103 -5.62 -8.94 -3.06
CA VAL A 103 -6.64 -9.40 -2.10
C VAL A 103 -7.93 -9.78 -2.81
N GLN A 104 -8.39 -8.97 -3.77
CA GLN A 104 -9.58 -9.29 -4.59
C GLN A 104 -9.40 -10.58 -5.40
N LYS A 105 -8.17 -10.94 -5.77
CA LYS A 105 -7.82 -12.20 -6.43
C LYS A 105 -7.55 -13.37 -5.46
N GLY A 106 -7.73 -13.17 -4.15
CA GLY A 106 -7.48 -14.18 -3.12
C GLY A 106 -6.00 -14.38 -2.79
N ILE A 107 -5.14 -13.43 -3.13
CA ILE A 107 -3.70 -13.46 -2.83
C ILE A 107 -3.43 -12.54 -1.64
N ALA A 108 -2.76 -13.06 -0.60
CA ALA A 108 -2.25 -12.22 0.47
C ALA A 108 -1.13 -11.30 -0.06
N THR A 109 -1.19 -10.02 0.31
CA THR A 109 -0.22 -9.00 -0.09
C THR A 109 0.35 -8.31 1.14
N LEU A 110 1.45 -7.58 1.00
CA LEU A 110 2.15 -6.97 2.13
C LEU A 110 2.34 -5.47 1.90
N HIS A 111 1.59 -4.65 2.65
CA HIS A 111 1.94 -3.25 2.82
C HIS A 111 3.22 -3.19 3.65
N ALA A 112 4.28 -2.61 3.12
CA ALA A 112 5.55 -2.51 3.81
C ALA A 112 6.45 -1.44 3.17
N PRO A 113 7.52 -0.99 3.89
CA PRO A 113 8.50 -0.05 3.33
C PRO A 113 9.04 -0.52 2.00
N MET A 114 9.20 0.39 1.07
CA MET A 114 9.87 0.13 -0.21
C MET A 114 11.36 0.46 -0.13
N PRO A 115 12.21 -0.14 -0.96
CA PRO A 115 13.65 0.11 -0.94
C PRO A 115 14.06 1.59 -0.93
N ILE A 116 13.31 2.47 -1.59
CA ILE A 116 13.57 3.92 -1.56
C ILE A 116 13.50 4.51 -0.14
N SER A 117 12.70 3.93 0.75
CA SER A 117 12.49 4.42 2.11
C SER A 117 13.28 3.67 3.18
N PHE A 118 14.06 2.64 2.85
CA PHE A 118 14.77 1.83 3.84
C PHE A 118 15.67 2.64 4.78
N SER A 119 16.32 3.69 4.28
CA SER A 119 17.20 4.54 5.09
C SER A 119 16.47 5.49 6.04
N THR A 120 15.19 5.74 5.80
CA THR A 120 14.36 6.66 6.61
C THR A 120 13.35 5.93 7.47
N THR A 121 13.05 4.68 7.15
CA THR A 121 12.13 3.82 7.93
C THR A 121 12.75 3.46 9.28
N HIS A 122 11.92 3.39 10.32
CA HIS A 122 12.35 2.92 11.64
C HIS A 122 12.98 1.52 11.54
N PRO A 123 14.17 1.28 12.12
CA PRO A 123 14.86 -0.01 11.99
C PRO A 123 14.01 -1.21 12.40
N ASP A 124 13.21 -1.08 13.46
CA ASP A 124 12.35 -2.16 13.93
C ASP A 124 11.20 -2.46 12.95
N ALA A 125 10.65 -1.45 12.27
CA ALA A 125 9.64 -1.64 11.23
C ALA A 125 10.22 -2.39 10.01
N LEU A 126 11.46 -2.06 9.65
CA LEU A 126 12.17 -2.77 8.58
C LEU A 126 12.48 -4.23 8.99
N THR A 127 12.95 -4.45 10.21
CA THR A 127 13.17 -5.80 10.77
C THR A 127 11.85 -6.60 10.80
N ALA A 128 10.75 -6.00 11.26
CA ALA A 128 9.44 -6.62 11.28
C ALA A 128 8.97 -7.04 9.87
N THR A 129 9.31 -6.25 8.84
CA THR A 129 9.00 -6.59 7.44
C THR A 129 9.66 -7.92 7.03
N PHE A 130 10.93 -8.10 7.36
CA PHE A 130 11.63 -9.38 7.09
C PHE A 130 11.14 -10.52 7.97
N ASP A 131 10.70 -10.21 9.19
CA ASP A 131 10.10 -11.20 10.09
C ASP A 131 8.78 -11.75 9.54
N VAL A 132 7.93 -10.89 8.95
CA VAL A 132 6.72 -11.34 8.23
C VAL A 132 7.08 -12.27 7.07
N LEU A 133 8.11 -11.95 6.30
CA LEU A 133 8.60 -12.83 5.21
C LEU A 133 9.15 -14.18 5.71
N ARG A 134 9.51 -14.27 7.00
CA ARG A 134 9.87 -15.53 7.69
C ARG A 134 8.69 -16.24 8.34
N GLY A 135 7.47 -15.72 8.18
CA GLY A 135 6.23 -16.30 8.70
C GLY A 135 5.86 -15.86 10.12
N LYS A 136 6.40 -14.74 10.63
CA LYS A 136 5.91 -14.12 11.86
C LYS A 136 4.67 -13.27 11.60
N GLU A 137 3.94 -12.94 12.67
CA GLU A 137 2.79 -12.03 12.60
C GLU A 137 3.22 -10.60 12.24
N ASP A 138 2.31 -9.85 11.63
CA ASP A 138 2.49 -8.42 11.35
C ASP A 138 2.24 -7.56 12.60
N ALA A 139 2.37 -6.22 12.44
CA ALA A 139 2.24 -5.27 13.54
C ALA A 139 0.79 -4.94 13.92
N LEU A 140 -0.21 -5.39 13.16
CA LEU A 140 -1.60 -4.99 13.35
C LEU A 140 -2.17 -5.41 14.71
N HIS A 141 -1.73 -6.56 15.23
CA HIS A 141 -2.17 -7.05 16.54
C HIS A 141 -1.80 -6.12 17.72
N CYS A 142 -0.84 -5.20 17.53
CA CYS A 142 -0.45 -4.21 18.54
C CYS A 142 -1.38 -2.99 18.56
N VAL A 143 -2.19 -2.80 17.51
CA VAL A 143 -2.98 -1.58 17.28
C VAL A 143 -4.46 -1.82 17.54
N LEU A 144 -4.95 -2.98 17.17
CA LEU A 144 -6.37 -3.31 17.29
C LEU A 144 -6.70 -4.12 18.54
N PRO A 145 -7.84 -3.82 19.20
CA PRO A 145 -8.38 -4.71 20.21
C PRO A 145 -8.62 -6.12 19.66
N LYS A 146 -8.35 -7.15 20.46
CA LYS A 146 -8.46 -8.57 20.06
C LYS A 146 -9.86 -9.00 19.59
N ASN A 147 -10.89 -8.26 19.93
CA ASN A 147 -12.26 -8.52 19.52
C ASN A 147 -12.62 -7.89 18.16
N ILE A 148 -11.71 -7.14 17.56
CA ILE A 148 -11.89 -6.57 16.22
C ILE A 148 -11.12 -7.44 15.24
N SER A 149 -11.84 -8.04 14.32
CA SER A 149 -11.32 -8.88 13.24
C SER A 149 -12.12 -8.64 11.97
N GLY A 150 -11.56 -8.97 10.82
CA GLY A 150 -12.17 -8.80 9.51
C GLY A 150 -11.12 -8.90 8.42
N GLN A 151 -11.55 -8.78 7.18
CA GLN A 151 -10.64 -8.61 6.05
C GLN A 151 -9.78 -7.36 6.26
N ILE A 152 -8.49 -7.44 6.01
CA ILE A 152 -7.57 -6.31 6.17
C ILE A 152 -7.33 -5.65 4.81
N ILE A 153 -7.65 -4.36 4.73
CA ILE A 153 -7.30 -3.50 3.60
C ILE A 153 -6.51 -2.33 4.14
N ALA A 154 -5.32 -2.12 3.61
CA ALA A 154 -4.42 -1.04 4.03
C ALA A 154 -3.84 -0.31 2.84
N GLY A 155 -3.64 0.99 2.96
CA GLY A 155 -2.91 1.76 1.95
C GLY A 155 -3.21 3.25 1.92
N ASN A 156 -2.75 3.87 0.85
CA ASN A 156 -2.91 5.28 0.59
C ASN A 156 -4.37 5.63 0.24
N LEU A 157 -4.96 6.62 0.92
CA LEU A 157 -6.36 6.99 0.79
C LEU A 157 -6.68 7.49 -0.62
N SER A 158 -5.81 8.31 -1.21
CA SER A 158 -6.03 8.86 -2.56
C SER A 158 -6.03 7.74 -3.60
N VAL A 159 -5.15 6.75 -3.46
CA VAL A 159 -5.14 5.56 -4.32
C VAL A 159 -6.39 4.70 -4.11
N ILE A 160 -6.78 4.41 -2.86
CA ILE A 160 -8.01 3.66 -2.55
C ILE A 160 -9.23 4.38 -3.15
N SER A 161 -9.30 5.70 -3.02
CA SER A 161 -10.37 6.51 -3.62
C SER A 161 -10.38 6.43 -5.15
N SER A 162 -9.20 6.39 -5.79
CA SER A 162 -9.07 6.32 -7.25
C SER A 162 -9.53 4.99 -7.85
N ILE A 163 -9.42 3.90 -7.09
CA ILE A 163 -9.86 2.55 -7.52
C ILE A 163 -11.27 2.21 -7.05
N LEU A 164 -11.99 3.18 -6.47
CA LEU A 164 -13.37 3.00 -6.02
C LEU A 164 -14.31 2.64 -7.17
N GLY A 165 -14.99 1.52 -7.05
CA GLY A 165 -15.91 1.02 -8.07
C GLY A 165 -15.24 0.29 -9.23
N THR A 166 -13.93 0.07 -9.17
CA THR A 166 -13.19 -0.77 -10.10
C THR A 166 -13.06 -2.21 -9.54
N PRO A 167 -12.64 -3.17 -10.38
CA PRO A 167 -12.33 -4.53 -9.91
C PRO A 167 -11.15 -4.61 -8.92
N SER A 168 -10.41 -3.53 -8.72
CA SER A 168 -9.22 -3.54 -7.88
C SER A 168 -9.52 -3.32 -6.40
N LEU A 169 -10.64 -2.69 -6.04
CA LEU A 169 -11.00 -2.49 -4.65
C LEU A 169 -11.91 -3.62 -4.16
N PRO A 170 -11.48 -4.44 -3.18
CA PRO A 170 -12.33 -5.42 -2.53
C PRO A 170 -13.54 -4.75 -1.84
N SER A 171 -14.57 -5.56 -1.53
CA SER A 171 -15.65 -5.11 -0.65
C SER A 171 -15.06 -4.67 0.69
N LEU A 172 -15.47 -3.51 1.18
CA LEU A 172 -15.09 -3.03 2.50
C LEU A 172 -16.06 -3.53 3.60
N ASN A 173 -17.08 -4.30 3.24
CA ASN A 173 -17.95 -4.95 4.23
C ASN A 173 -17.17 -6.02 4.99
N ASP A 174 -17.34 -6.07 6.28
CA ASP A 174 -16.60 -6.95 7.21
C ASP A 174 -15.07 -6.72 7.22
N CYS A 175 -14.66 -5.48 6.95
CA CYS A 175 -13.27 -5.09 6.74
C CYS A 175 -12.76 -4.21 7.89
N VAL A 176 -11.49 -4.32 8.22
CA VAL A 176 -10.70 -3.31 8.91
C VAL A 176 -9.94 -2.51 7.85
N LEU A 177 -10.24 -1.23 7.76
CA LEU A 177 -9.62 -0.32 6.81
C LEU A 177 -8.51 0.47 7.48
N ILE A 178 -7.30 0.42 6.94
CA ILE A 178 -6.13 1.14 7.46
C ILE A 178 -5.68 2.12 6.38
N ILE A 179 -5.73 3.41 6.66
CA ILE A 179 -5.46 4.45 5.65
C ILE A 179 -4.41 5.44 6.12
N GLU A 180 -3.61 5.89 5.20
CA GLU A 180 -2.62 6.96 5.33
C GLU A 180 -2.68 7.85 4.09
N ASP A 181 -2.13 9.05 4.15
CA ASP A 181 -1.90 9.88 2.95
C ASP A 181 -0.84 10.94 3.20
N LEU A 182 -0.35 11.55 2.10
CA LEU A 182 0.58 12.68 2.16
C LEU A 182 0.31 13.68 1.04
N ASP A 183 0.78 14.93 1.27
CA ASP A 183 0.82 16.00 0.25
C ASP A 183 -0.56 16.28 -0.35
N GLU A 184 -1.60 16.22 0.48
CA GLU A 184 -2.99 16.46 0.09
C GLU A 184 -3.54 17.75 0.72
N TYR A 185 -4.58 18.31 0.13
CA TYR A 185 -5.34 19.39 0.75
C TYR A 185 -6.44 18.84 1.67
N HIS A 186 -6.78 19.56 2.73
CA HIS A 186 -7.89 19.21 3.63
C HIS A 186 -9.17 18.84 2.89
N TYR A 187 -9.59 19.66 1.93
CA TYR A 187 -10.81 19.39 1.17
C TYR A 187 -10.69 18.17 0.23
N HIS A 188 -9.48 17.77 -0.17
CA HIS A 188 -9.26 16.53 -0.91
C HIS A 188 -9.54 15.32 0.00
N LEU A 189 -8.99 15.32 1.22
CA LEU A 189 -9.23 14.27 2.20
C LEU A 189 -10.72 14.13 2.49
N ASP A 190 -11.40 15.25 2.76
CA ASP A 190 -12.86 15.26 2.99
C ASP A 190 -13.63 14.68 1.80
N ARG A 191 -13.28 15.10 0.57
CA ARG A 191 -13.94 14.64 -0.66
C ARG A 191 -13.73 13.16 -0.91
N MET A 192 -12.52 12.62 -0.68
CA MET A 192 -12.22 11.21 -0.85
C MET A 192 -13.01 10.34 0.14
N LEU A 193 -13.05 10.72 1.41
CA LEU A 193 -13.84 10.04 2.43
C LEU A 193 -15.33 10.13 2.15
N LEU A 194 -15.82 11.30 1.70
CA LEU A 194 -17.22 11.47 1.30
C LEU A 194 -17.57 10.60 0.08
N ALA A 195 -16.67 10.44 -0.89
CA ALA A 195 -16.88 9.58 -2.04
C ALA A 195 -16.98 8.11 -1.62
N LEU A 196 -16.07 7.63 -0.77
CA LEU A 196 -16.12 6.28 -0.18
C LEU A 196 -17.42 6.05 0.59
N ARG A 197 -17.81 6.98 1.46
CA ARG A 197 -19.04 6.93 2.25
C ARG A 197 -20.28 6.86 1.33
N ARG A 198 -20.40 7.76 0.36
CA ARG A 198 -21.54 7.82 -0.58
C ARG A 198 -21.67 6.58 -1.45
N ARG A 199 -20.57 5.87 -1.70
CA ARG A 199 -20.57 4.58 -2.40
C ARG A 199 -21.02 3.43 -1.48
N GLY A 200 -21.25 3.69 -0.20
CA GLY A 200 -21.57 2.69 0.80
C GLY A 200 -20.33 1.93 1.31
N GLY A 201 -19.15 2.48 1.10
CA GLY A 201 -17.88 1.83 1.51
C GLY A 201 -17.70 1.72 3.01
N PHE A 202 -18.48 2.46 3.81
CA PHE A 202 -18.45 2.35 5.28
C PHE A 202 -19.46 1.36 5.84
N ASN A 203 -20.38 0.87 5.01
CA ASN A 203 -21.39 -0.10 5.43
C ASN A 203 -20.70 -1.43 5.81
N GLY A 204 -20.83 -1.80 7.08
CA GLY A 204 -20.26 -3.04 7.60
C GLY A 204 -18.76 -3.01 7.85
N LEU A 205 -18.10 -1.84 7.78
CA LEU A 205 -16.73 -1.71 8.28
C LEU A 205 -16.68 -2.11 9.76
N ARG A 206 -15.71 -2.94 10.11
CA ARG A 206 -15.46 -3.35 11.50
C ARG A 206 -14.74 -2.28 12.30
N ALA A 207 -13.81 -1.60 11.67
CA ALA A 207 -13.06 -0.49 12.22
C ALA A 207 -12.30 0.25 11.11
N VAL A 208 -11.85 1.46 11.43
CA VAL A 208 -10.82 2.16 10.67
C VAL A 208 -9.61 2.43 11.58
N VAL A 209 -8.41 2.30 11.03
CA VAL A 209 -7.16 2.77 11.63
C VAL A 209 -6.64 3.91 10.78
N LEU A 210 -6.53 5.08 11.38
CA LEU A 210 -5.91 6.25 10.78
C LEU A 210 -4.39 6.15 11.02
N GLY A 211 -3.63 5.94 9.96
CA GLY A 211 -2.18 6.00 9.94
C GLY A 211 -1.65 7.43 9.95
N GLU A 212 -0.49 7.64 9.36
CA GLU A 212 0.09 8.97 9.25
C GLU A 212 -0.55 9.76 8.09
N PHE A 213 -0.91 11.02 8.36
CA PHE A 213 -1.31 11.99 7.36
C PHE A 213 -0.33 13.15 7.43
N SER A 214 0.63 13.20 6.49
CA SER A 214 1.73 14.15 6.51
C SER A 214 1.64 15.17 5.38
N ASP A 215 2.29 16.32 5.57
CA ASP A 215 2.36 17.41 4.58
C ASP A 215 0.99 17.84 4.04
N ILE A 216 0.00 17.92 4.94
CA ILE A 216 -1.36 18.30 4.57
C ILE A 216 -1.46 19.83 4.44
N HIS A 217 -1.92 20.26 3.28
CA HIS A 217 -2.02 21.68 2.90
C HIS A 217 -3.39 22.26 3.20
N ASP A 218 -3.39 23.57 3.43
CA ASP A 218 -4.60 24.38 3.54
C ASP A 218 -4.54 25.56 2.56
N HIS A 219 -5.66 26.24 2.40
CA HIS A 219 -5.76 27.44 1.57
C HIS A 219 -5.64 28.73 2.40
N ASP A 220 -5.54 29.89 1.71
CA ASP A 220 -5.55 31.21 2.37
C ASP A 220 -6.79 31.40 3.26
N ILE A 221 -7.93 30.86 2.84
CA ILE A 221 -9.11 30.72 3.69
C ILE A 221 -9.04 29.33 4.31
N PRO A 222 -8.78 29.22 5.62
CA PRO A 222 -8.61 27.95 6.28
C PRO A 222 -9.83 27.03 6.17
N TRP A 223 -9.61 25.73 6.08
CA TRP A 223 -10.64 24.70 6.10
C TRP A 223 -11.49 24.77 7.38
N GLY A 224 -10.83 25.06 8.51
CA GLY A 224 -11.49 25.31 9.80
C GLY A 224 -11.47 24.14 10.76
N ASP A 225 -11.60 22.89 10.28
CA ASP A 225 -11.45 21.69 11.10
C ASP A 225 -9.97 21.28 11.18
N ALA A 226 -9.55 20.69 12.29
CA ALA A 226 -8.27 19.98 12.36
C ALA A 226 -8.31 18.72 11.46
N ILE A 227 -7.12 18.24 11.06
CA ILE A 227 -6.99 17.04 10.19
C ILE A 227 -7.74 15.85 10.81
N ASP A 228 -7.50 15.58 12.08
CA ASP A 228 -8.15 14.45 12.79
C ASP A 228 -9.67 14.57 12.77
N GLN A 229 -10.21 15.77 12.94
CA GLN A 229 -11.65 16.02 12.87
C GLN A 229 -12.20 15.79 11.46
N THR A 230 -11.45 16.24 10.44
CA THR A 230 -11.82 16.00 9.03
C THR A 230 -11.85 14.51 8.70
N LEU A 231 -10.90 13.73 9.23
CA LEU A 231 -10.81 12.31 8.98
C LEU A 231 -11.86 11.51 9.75
N THR A 232 -12.07 11.80 11.04
CA THR A 232 -12.93 10.98 11.93
C THR A 232 -14.42 11.20 11.69
N LYS A 233 -14.85 12.43 11.39
CA LYS A 233 -16.28 12.80 11.28
C LYS A 233 -17.09 11.92 10.33
N HIS A 234 -16.47 11.44 9.23
CA HIS A 234 -17.14 10.60 8.25
C HIS A 234 -17.42 9.19 8.77
N PHE A 235 -16.51 8.62 9.54
CA PHE A 235 -16.63 7.29 10.14
C PHE A 235 -17.55 7.31 11.34
N GLU A 236 -17.41 8.31 12.22
CA GLU A 236 -18.26 8.51 13.39
C GLU A 236 -19.74 8.66 13.01
N ALA A 237 -20.03 9.38 11.92
CA ALA A 237 -21.38 9.54 11.41
C ALA A 237 -22.05 8.22 10.97
N GLU A 238 -21.28 7.18 10.71
CA GLU A 238 -21.74 5.83 10.36
C GLU A 238 -21.58 4.83 11.54
N GLY A 239 -21.11 5.31 12.70
CA GLY A 239 -20.89 4.48 13.88
C GLY A 239 -19.71 3.51 13.75
N VAL A 240 -18.76 3.77 12.84
CA VAL A 240 -17.57 2.96 12.65
C VAL A 240 -16.53 3.30 13.72
N PRO A 241 -15.99 2.32 14.47
CA PRO A 241 -14.91 2.56 15.43
C PRO A 241 -13.65 3.09 14.73
N VAL A 242 -13.08 4.18 15.27
CA VAL A 242 -11.88 4.84 14.77
C VAL A 242 -10.74 4.65 15.76
N PHE A 243 -9.59 4.22 15.25
CA PHE A 243 -8.32 4.15 15.98
C PHE A 243 -7.30 5.02 15.26
N THR A 244 -6.61 5.88 15.99
CA THR A 244 -5.53 6.70 15.44
C THR A 244 -4.20 6.12 15.91
N HIS A 245 -3.43 5.61 14.97
CA HIS A 245 -2.10 5.07 15.24
C HIS A 245 -1.24 5.18 13.99
N PRO A 246 -0.09 5.88 14.04
CA PRO A 246 0.77 6.08 12.87
C PRO A 246 1.56 4.81 12.51
N ILE A 247 0.85 3.68 12.35
CA ILE A 247 1.45 2.38 12.05
C ILE A 247 1.91 2.27 10.60
N ILE A 248 1.27 3.02 9.69
CA ILE A 248 1.64 3.11 8.27
C ILE A 248 1.68 4.56 7.85
N GLY A 249 2.53 4.88 6.87
CA GLY A 249 2.67 6.23 6.31
C GLY A 249 3.93 6.41 5.47
N HIS A 250 4.19 7.64 5.09
CA HIS A 250 5.38 8.01 4.33
C HIS A 250 6.55 8.50 5.22
N GLY A 251 6.34 8.61 6.52
CA GLY A 251 7.36 8.94 7.51
C GLY A 251 8.19 7.74 7.95
N LYS A 252 8.63 7.79 9.21
CA LYS A 252 9.48 6.73 9.78
C LYS A 252 8.69 5.48 10.15
N GLU A 253 7.46 5.68 10.60
CA GLU A 253 6.57 4.61 11.06
C GLU A 253 5.82 4.05 9.86
N ASN A 254 6.38 3.01 9.25
CA ASN A 254 5.75 2.28 8.16
C ASN A 254 5.95 0.78 8.40
N TRP A 255 5.10 0.23 9.26
CA TRP A 255 5.17 -1.15 9.68
C TRP A 255 4.50 -2.09 8.66
N PRO A 256 4.96 -3.35 8.59
CA PRO A 256 4.36 -4.31 7.69
C PRO A 256 2.93 -4.67 8.13
N ILE A 257 2.00 -4.66 7.18
CA ILE A 257 0.62 -5.11 7.36
C ILE A 257 0.28 -6.10 6.27
N ILE A 258 -0.18 -7.28 6.66
CA ILE A 258 -0.66 -8.29 5.71
C ILE A 258 -2.10 -7.95 5.32
N LEU A 259 -2.32 -7.69 4.04
CA LEU A 259 -3.65 -7.58 3.47
C LEU A 259 -4.09 -8.96 3.00
N GLN A 260 -5.26 -9.40 3.44
CA GLN A 260 -5.79 -10.71 3.07
C GLN A 260 -7.31 -10.74 3.16
N ALA A 261 -7.92 -11.60 2.36
CA ALA A 261 -9.31 -11.98 2.56
C ALA A 261 -9.40 -12.91 3.80
N THR A 262 -10.51 -12.83 4.51
CA THR A 262 -10.83 -13.73 5.64
C THR A 262 -11.29 -15.09 5.15
#